data_2bfbf227ef153fb389432e569284ac98
#
_entry.id   2bfbf227ef153fb389432e569284ac98
#
_cell.length_a   1.000
_cell.length_b   1.000
_cell.length_c   1.000
_cell.angle_alpha   90.00
_cell.angle_beta   90.00
_cell.angle_gamma   90.00
#
_symmetry.space_group_name_H-M   'P 1'
#
loop_
_entity.id
_entity.type
_entity.pdbx_description
1 polymer ?
#
loop_
_entity_poly.entity_id
_entity_poly.type
_entity_poly.pdbx_seq_one_letter_code
_entity_poly.pdbx_strand_id
1 'polypeptide(L)'
;LAGGPGQAATPLLGDVAPALAPLLKRRDLVAVDTRGTGRSTDLVVCPEIESGSRTGLDPWEPLRSCARRFGGALDRYGTTDVVADLEEVRRARGYDRLLLVGISYGTVLAQRYAATYPTRVSGLVLDSPVAVQDADPFSLAMLRAIPGALRQACVGGACDGVTTDLRGDLRRLRARLPMTVSVDGGTGRRVPLTVDGWLVTSLA
;
A
#
# COMPACT_ATOMS: atom_id res chain seq x y z
N LEU A 1 -2.81 11.04 2.72
CA LEU A 1 -1.56 10.26 2.76
C LEU A 1 -1.79 8.92 2.08
N ALA A 2 -0.99 8.62 1.08
CA ALA A 2 -1.11 7.40 0.28
C ALA A 2 -0.47 6.19 0.96
N GLY A 3 -0.74 5.03 0.40
CA GLY A 3 -0.23 3.74 0.84
C GLY A 3 1.14 3.36 0.29
N GLY A 4 1.36 2.09 0.10
CA GLY A 4 2.62 1.47 -0.31
C GLY A 4 3.33 0.83 0.86
N PRO A 5 4.49 1.33 1.31
CA PRO A 5 5.15 2.63 1.08
C PRO A 5 5.54 2.89 -0.37
N GLY A 6 5.69 4.19 -0.71
CA GLY A 6 6.19 4.62 -2.02
C GLY A 6 5.12 5.07 -3.04
N GLN A 7 3.84 4.97 -2.70
CA GLN A 7 2.78 5.48 -3.57
C GLN A 7 2.66 7.01 -3.47
N ALA A 8 2.59 7.67 -4.63
CA ALA A 8 2.30 9.09 -4.71
C ALA A 8 0.84 9.37 -4.32
N ALA A 9 0.60 10.46 -3.59
CA ALA A 9 -0.74 10.84 -3.14
C ALA A 9 -1.47 11.75 -4.14
N THR A 10 -0.74 12.56 -4.91
CA THR A 10 -1.36 13.53 -5.83
C THR A 10 -2.20 12.89 -6.93
N PRO A 11 -1.85 11.74 -7.52
CA PRO A 11 -2.71 11.07 -8.50
C PRO A 11 -4.05 10.59 -7.92
N LEU A 12 -4.09 10.32 -6.60
CA LEU A 12 -5.30 9.80 -5.94
C LEU A 12 -6.34 10.88 -5.64
N LEU A 13 -6.02 12.16 -5.86
CA LEU A 13 -6.94 13.26 -5.53
C LEU A 13 -8.29 13.13 -6.23
N GLY A 14 -8.31 12.71 -7.50
CA GLY A 14 -9.53 12.52 -8.27
C GLY A 14 -10.48 11.50 -7.67
N ASP A 15 -9.94 10.44 -7.10
CA ASP A 15 -10.71 9.33 -6.54
C ASP A 15 -11.15 9.63 -5.10
N VAL A 16 -10.29 10.29 -4.32
CA VAL A 16 -10.53 10.56 -2.90
C VAL A 16 -11.40 11.80 -2.66
N ALA A 17 -11.28 12.85 -3.49
CA ALA A 17 -11.99 14.09 -3.29
C ALA A 17 -13.53 13.94 -3.26
N PRO A 18 -14.17 13.13 -4.13
CA PRO A 18 -15.61 12.90 -4.06
C PRO A 18 -16.08 12.31 -2.73
N ALA A 19 -15.34 11.34 -2.20
CA ALA A 19 -15.65 10.72 -0.91
C ALA A 19 -15.53 11.72 0.27
N LEU A 20 -14.65 12.70 0.15
CA LEU A 20 -14.42 13.75 1.16
C LEU A 20 -15.23 15.03 0.91
N ALA A 21 -16.05 15.09 -0.14
CA ALA A 21 -16.79 16.31 -0.53
C ALA A 21 -17.55 17.02 0.62
N PRO A 22 -18.18 16.34 1.59
CA PRO A 22 -18.81 17.01 2.71
C PRO A 22 -17.84 17.82 3.59
N LEU A 23 -16.59 17.34 3.73
CA LEU A 23 -15.54 18.00 4.51
C LEU A 23 -14.94 19.19 3.77
N LEU A 24 -14.87 19.12 2.43
CA LEU A 24 -14.26 20.14 1.58
C LEU A 24 -15.05 21.44 1.51
N LYS A 25 -16.28 21.47 2.01
CA LYS A 25 -17.05 22.72 2.17
C LYS A 25 -16.42 23.72 3.15
N ARG A 26 -15.54 23.25 4.03
CA ARG A 26 -14.92 24.06 5.09
C ARG A 26 -13.45 23.75 5.32
N ARG A 27 -12.84 22.95 4.46
CA ARG A 27 -11.45 22.50 4.58
C ARG A 27 -10.80 22.42 3.21
N ASP A 28 -9.54 22.74 3.15
CA ASP A 28 -8.71 22.44 1.97
C ASP A 28 -8.34 20.95 1.98
N LEU A 29 -8.22 20.35 0.78
CA LEU A 29 -7.65 19.04 0.59
C LEU A 29 -6.21 19.19 0.11
N VAL A 30 -5.28 18.69 0.90
CA VAL A 30 -3.85 18.72 0.59
C VAL A 30 -3.35 17.29 0.40
N ALA A 31 -2.90 16.96 -0.81
CA ALA A 31 -2.15 15.73 -1.05
C ALA A 31 -0.65 16.06 -1.03
N VAL A 32 0.10 15.23 -0.33
CA VAL A 32 1.55 15.36 -0.23
C VAL A 32 2.17 14.08 -0.79
N ASP A 33 2.89 14.21 -1.90
CA ASP A 33 3.80 13.16 -2.36
C ASP A 33 4.98 13.15 -1.41
N THR A 34 5.17 12.06 -0.70
CA THR A 34 6.27 11.93 0.26
C THR A 34 7.60 11.95 -0.47
N ARG A 35 8.68 12.28 0.25
CA ARG A 35 10.03 12.28 -0.34
C ARG A 35 10.29 10.97 -1.09
N GLY A 36 10.92 11.07 -2.26
CA GLY A 36 11.19 9.92 -3.14
C GLY A 36 10.00 9.42 -3.96
N THR A 37 8.85 10.10 -3.93
CA THR A 37 7.66 9.66 -4.67
C THR A 37 7.03 10.77 -5.52
N GLY A 38 6.32 10.37 -6.56
CA GLY A 38 5.45 11.22 -7.37
C GLY A 38 6.13 12.48 -7.90
N ARG A 39 5.62 13.65 -7.50
CA ARG A 39 6.12 14.97 -7.89
C ARG A 39 7.12 15.55 -6.88
N SER A 40 7.44 14.80 -5.83
CA SER A 40 8.50 15.14 -4.89
C SER A 40 9.86 15.08 -5.58
N THR A 41 10.83 15.87 -5.07
CA THR A 41 12.21 15.83 -5.54
C THR A 41 12.90 14.51 -5.15
N ASP A 42 14.01 14.19 -5.86
CA ASP A 42 14.85 13.03 -5.56
C ASP A 42 14.09 11.69 -5.56
N LEU A 43 13.42 11.39 -6.69
CA LEU A 43 12.72 10.14 -6.86
C LEU A 43 13.64 8.94 -6.63
N VAL A 44 13.19 8.04 -5.77
CA VAL A 44 13.83 6.74 -5.57
C VAL A 44 13.29 5.78 -6.61
N VAL A 45 13.99 5.65 -7.73
CA VAL A 45 13.62 4.75 -8.83
C VAL A 45 14.54 3.54 -8.81
N CYS A 46 13.97 2.36 -8.77
CA CYS A 46 14.67 1.08 -8.74
C CYS A 46 14.25 0.22 -9.94
N PRO A 47 14.81 0.44 -11.15
CA PRO A 47 14.43 -0.30 -12.35
C PRO A 47 14.58 -1.82 -12.18
N GLU A 48 15.54 -2.25 -11.36
CA GLU A 48 15.76 -3.66 -11.03
C GLU A 48 14.61 -4.30 -10.25
N ILE A 49 13.82 -3.50 -9.53
CA ILE A 49 12.61 -3.95 -8.82
C ILE A 49 11.41 -3.87 -9.78
N GLU A 50 11.28 -2.76 -10.51
CA GLU A 50 10.17 -2.48 -11.41
C GLU A 50 10.13 -3.44 -12.61
N SER A 51 11.30 -3.83 -13.12
CA SER A 51 11.40 -4.77 -14.26
C SER A 51 10.86 -6.17 -13.94
N GLY A 52 10.50 -6.45 -12.70
CA GLY A 52 9.95 -7.75 -12.30
C GLY A 52 10.90 -8.93 -12.53
N SER A 53 12.19 -8.65 -12.74
CA SER A 53 13.20 -9.67 -13.05
C SER A 53 13.46 -10.55 -11.82
N ARG A 54 12.54 -11.50 -11.60
CA ARG A 54 12.68 -12.58 -10.60
C ARG A 54 13.39 -13.79 -11.16
N THR A 55 14.25 -13.59 -12.17
CA THR A 55 14.96 -14.66 -12.86
C THR A 55 16.17 -15.17 -12.08
N GLY A 56 16.49 -14.60 -10.92
CA GLY A 56 17.59 -15.00 -10.07
C GLY A 56 17.17 -15.98 -8.95
N LEU A 57 18.12 -16.77 -8.47
CA LEU A 57 17.96 -17.66 -7.31
C LEU A 57 17.71 -16.90 -5.99
N ASP A 58 17.98 -15.60 -5.97
CA ASP A 58 17.85 -14.74 -4.81
C ASP A 58 16.79 -13.65 -5.03
N PRO A 59 15.59 -13.78 -4.42
CA PRO A 59 14.51 -12.83 -4.59
C PRO A 59 14.80 -11.44 -3.99
N TRP A 60 15.84 -11.31 -3.14
CA TRP A 60 16.23 -10.08 -2.48
C TRP A 60 17.31 -9.30 -3.22
N GLU A 61 17.92 -9.87 -4.23
CA GLU A 61 19.01 -9.22 -4.97
C GLU A 61 18.61 -7.91 -5.64
N PRO A 62 17.43 -7.76 -6.27
CA PRO A 62 17.00 -6.47 -6.82
C PRO A 62 16.92 -5.38 -5.74
N LEU A 63 16.42 -5.73 -4.56
CA LEU A 63 16.32 -4.81 -3.42
C LEU A 63 17.71 -4.38 -2.92
N ARG A 64 18.63 -5.34 -2.77
CA ARG A 64 20.02 -5.06 -2.37
C ARG A 64 20.76 -4.24 -3.41
N SER A 65 20.53 -4.49 -4.68
CA SER A 65 21.14 -3.72 -5.77
C SER A 65 20.67 -2.25 -5.73
N CYS A 66 19.37 -2.03 -5.58
CA CYS A 66 18.81 -0.70 -5.38
C CYS A 66 19.41 -0.01 -4.12
N ALA A 67 19.44 -0.70 -2.99
CA ALA A 67 19.99 -0.17 -1.75
C ALA A 67 21.47 0.23 -1.89
N ARG A 68 22.28 -0.59 -2.54
CA ARG A 68 23.70 -0.26 -2.80
C ARG A 68 23.86 0.99 -3.64
N ARG A 69 23.00 1.20 -4.64
CA ARG A 69 23.06 2.35 -5.54
C ARG A 69 22.79 3.67 -4.79
N PHE A 70 21.86 3.67 -3.88
CA PHE A 70 21.52 4.84 -3.08
C PHE A 70 22.40 5.00 -1.84
N GLY A 71 23.00 3.91 -1.35
CA GLY A 71 23.86 3.91 -0.17
C GLY A 71 23.21 4.59 1.02
N GLY A 72 23.98 5.37 1.79
CA GLY A 72 23.49 6.10 2.98
C GLY A 72 22.46 7.19 2.69
N ALA A 73 22.16 7.50 1.42
CA ALA A 73 21.09 8.45 1.10
C ALA A 73 19.71 7.91 1.54
N LEU A 74 19.51 6.58 1.54
CA LEU A 74 18.25 5.96 1.98
C LEU A 74 17.93 6.18 3.45
N ASP A 75 18.93 6.45 4.29
CA ASP A 75 18.72 6.71 5.72
C ASP A 75 17.83 7.93 5.98
N ARG A 76 17.63 8.77 4.97
CA ARG A 76 16.79 9.97 5.02
C ARG A 76 15.39 9.78 4.44
N TYR A 77 14.99 8.54 4.13
CA TYR A 77 13.68 8.22 3.58
C TYR A 77 12.79 7.43 4.57
N GLY A 78 13.14 7.53 5.85
CA GLY A 78 12.38 6.86 6.90
C GLY A 78 11.05 7.54 7.24
N THR A 79 10.19 6.81 7.94
CA THR A 79 8.88 7.33 8.41
C THR A 79 9.05 8.63 9.23
N THR A 80 10.08 8.72 10.06
CA THR A 80 10.37 9.91 10.89
C THR A 80 10.64 11.15 10.04
N ASP A 81 11.37 10.98 8.95
CA ASP A 81 11.69 12.08 8.03
C ASP A 81 10.43 12.57 7.31
N VAL A 82 9.61 11.64 6.84
CA VAL A 82 8.32 11.98 6.20
C VAL A 82 7.39 12.71 7.17
N VAL A 83 7.35 12.30 8.44
CA VAL A 83 6.56 12.97 9.48
C VAL A 83 7.06 14.41 9.71
N ALA A 84 8.38 14.64 9.69
CA ALA A 84 8.94 15.98 9.76
C ALA A 84 8.57 16.83 8.54
N ASP A 85 8.62 16.26 7.33
CA ASP A 85 8.17 16.95 6.10
C ASP A 85 6.70 17.38 6.19
N LEU A 86 5.84 16.52 6.69
CA LEU A 86 4.41 16.85 6.85
C LEU A 86 4.20 18.04 7.79
N GLU A 87 4.99 18.14 8.85
CA GLU A 87 4.96 19.30 9.74
C GLU A 87 5.45 20.57 9.03
N GLU A 88 6.49 20.47 8.23
CA GLU A 88 6.95 21.61 7.42
C GLU A 88 5.90 22.04 6.39
N VAL A 89 5.23 21.11 5.73
CA VAL A 89 4.11 21.42 4.83
C VAL A 89 2.98 22.13 5.57
N ARG A 90 2.59 21.63 6.76
CA ARG A 90 1.57 22.28 7.60
C ARG A 90 1.94 23.73 7.91
N ARG A 91 3.18 23.96 8.37
CA ARG A 91 3.71 25.29 8.73
C ARG A 91 3.76 26.22 7.53
N ALA A 92 4.32 25.75 6.41
CA ALA A 92 4.45 26.54 5.19
C ALA A 92 3.09 26.96 4.59
N ARG A 93 2.04 26.16 4.84
CA ARG A 93 0.66 26.47 4.43
C ARG A 93 -0.12 27.26 5.46
N GLY A 94 0.45 27.53 6.64
CA GLY A 94 -0.22 28.32 7.70
C GLY A 94 -1.35 27.58 8.40
N TYR A 95 -1.44 26.25 8.30
CA TYR A 95 -2.49 25.51 8.96
C TYR A 95 -2.19 25.32 10.45
N ASP A 96 -3.17 25.61 11.29
CA ASP A 96 -3.05 25.38 12.74
C ASP A 96 -3.00 23.89 13.07
N ARG A 97 -3.93 23.13 12.51
CA ARG A 97 -4.08 21.69 12.72
C ARG A 97 -4.49 20.98 11.44
N LEU A 98 -4.09 19.72 11.32
CA LEU A 98 -4.44 18.84 10.21
C LEU A 98 -5.49 17.82 10.65
N LEU A 99 -6.49 17.59 9.81
CA LEU A 99 -7.24 16.33 9.78
C LEU A 99 -6.47 15.40 8.82
N LEU A 100 -5.88 14.34 9.34
CA LEU A 100 -5.08 13.43 8.55
C LEU A 100 -5.94 12.28 8.03
N VAL A 101 -5.95 12.11 6.73
CA VAL A 101 -6.57 10.96 6.06
C VAL A 101 -5.45 10.08 5.56
N GLY A 102 -5.33 8.88 6.10
CA GLY A 102 -4.32 7.89 5.73
C GLY A 102 -4.95 6.64 5.15
N ILE A 103 -4.35 6.11 4.09
CA ILE A 103 -4.76 4.85 3.44
C ILE A 103 -3.59 3.87 3.54
N SER A 104 -3.83 2.65 4.04
CA SER A 104 -2.80 1.60 4.16
C SER A 104 -1.56 2.12 4.91
N TYR A 105 -0.35 2.11 4.32
CA TYR A 105 0.85 2.69 4.94
C TYR A 105 0.68 4.17 5.33
N GLY A 106 -0.15 4.94 4.62
CA GLY A 106 -0.48 6.31 4.99
C GLY A 106 -1.11 6.42 6.39
N THR A 107 -1.70 5.34 6.91
CA THR A 107 -2.19 5.29 8.30
C THR A 107 -1.05 5.26 9.32
N VAL A 108 0.08 4.63 8.99
CA VAL A 108 1.30 4.66 9.82
C VAL A 108 1.82 6.08 9.92
N LEU A 109 1.91 6.80 8.79
CA LEU A 109 2.33 8.20 8.77
C LEU A 109 1.41 9.08 9.61
N ALA A 110 0.08 8.92 9.46
CA ALA A 110 -0.91 9.69 10.21
C ALA A 110 -0.80 9.44 11.72
N GLN A 111 -0.66 8.19 12.14
CA GLN A 111 -0.50 7.80 13.55
C GLN A 111 0.82 8.33 14.13
N ARG A 112 1.93 8.20 13.39
CA ARG A 112 3.24 8.71 13.82
C ARG A 112 3.26 10.23 13.91
N TYR A 113 2.64 10.93 12.95
CA TYR A 113 2.48 12.37 13.01
C TYR A 113 1.68 12.80 14.26
N ALA A 114 0.54 12.14 14.52
CA ALA A 114 -0.28 12.44 15.68
C ALA A 114 0.45 12.19 17.02
N ALA A 115 1.27 11.14 17.09
CA ALA A 115 2.09 10.87 18.26
C ALA A 115 3.21 11.89 18.47
N THR A 116 3.82 12.39 17.36
CA THR A 116 4.91 13.37 17.42
C THR A 116 4.40 14.80 17.64
N TYR A 117 3.27 15.15 17.02
CA TYR A 117 2.70 16.51 17.05
C TYR A 117 1.23 16.50 17.51
N PRO A 118 0.89 16.04 18.72
CA PRO A 118 -0.49 15.81 19.15
C PRO A 118 -1.35 17.08 19.14
N THR A 119 -0.76 18.24 19.39
CA THR A 119 -1.47 19.53 19.37
C THR A 119 -1.75 20.05 17.95
N ARG A 120 -1.13 19.45 16.92
CA ARG A 120 -1.27 19.83 15.52
C ARG A 120 -2.26 18.97 14.74
N VAL A 121 -2.98 18.07 15.43
CA VAL A 121 -3.96 17.18 14.82
C VAL A 121 -5.37 17.56 15.29
N SER A 122 -6.31 17.64 14.35
CA SER A 122 -7.74 17.82 14.64
C SER A 122 -8.53 16.51 14.55
N GLY A 123 -7.95 15.46 13.97
CA GLY A 123 -8.54 14.12 13.87
C GLY A 123 -7.76 13.24 12.91
N LEU A 124 -8.08 11.95 12.93
CA LEU A 124 -7.54 10.93 12.05
C LEU A 124 -8.68 10.19 11.35
N VAL A 125 -8.54 9.97 10.06
CA VAL A 125 -9.33 9.01 9.28
C VAL A 125 -8.35 7.97 8.75
N LEU A 126 -8.52 6.73 9.17
CA LEU A 126 -7.61 5.63 8.86
C LEU A 126 -8.36 4.58 8.06
N ASP A 127 -8.01 4.46 6.79
CA ASP A 127 -8.53 3.45 5.88
C ASP A 127 -7.52 2.30 5.77
N SER A 128 -7.97 1.07 6.02
CA SER A 128 -7.12 -0.11 6.03
C SER A 128 -5.90 0.05 6.96
N PRO A 129 -6.13 0.30 8.27
CA PRO A 129 -5.09 0.73 9.19
C PRO A 129 -4.03 -0.34 9.43
N VAL A 130 -2.77 0.10 9.41
CA VAL A 130 -1.61 -0.72 9.80
C VAL A 130 -1.22 -0.33 11.22
N ALA A 131 -1.06 -1.33 12.10
CA ALA A 131 -0.63 -1.10 13.47
C ALA A 131 0.82 -0.62 13.53
N VAL A 132 1.08 0.44 14.33
CA VAL A 132 2.43 1.01 14.48
C VAL A 132 3.20 0.39 15.64
N GLN A 133 2.54 -0.37 16.50
CA GLN A 133 3.12 -0.86 17.76
C GLN A 133 3.41 -2.36 17.74
N ASP A 134 2.72 -3.12 16.91
CA ASP A 134 2.95 -4.56 16.75
C ASP A 134 3.71 -4.81 15.46
N ALA A 135 5.02 -4.95 15.58
CA ALA A 135 5.81 -5.48 14.47
C ALA A 135 5.45 -6.95 14.28
N ASP A 136 4.66 -7.25 13.26
CA ASP A 136 4.47 -8.61 12.73
C ASP A 136 5.31 -8.76 11.44
N PRO A 137 6.64 -8.92 11.55
CA PRO A 137 7.55 -8.90 10.41
C PRO A 137 7.31 -10.07 9.45
N PHE A 138 6.58 -11.09 9.90
CA PHE A 138 6.23 -12.26 9.10
C PHE A 138 4.75 -12.26 8.67
N SER A 139 4.02 -11.20 8.96
CA SER A 139 2.59 -11.09 8.66
C SER A 139 1.76 -12.27 9.20
N LEU A 140 2.13 -12.82 10.37
CA LEU A 140 1.49 -13.99 10.96
C LEU A 140 0.02 -13.72 11.32
N ALA A 141 -0.29 -12.50 11.78
CA ALA A 141 -1.66 -12.10 12.07
C ALA A 141 -2.51 -12.11 10.79
N MET A 142 -1.97 -11.60 9.68
CA MET A 142 -2.63 -11.64 8.37
C MET A 142 -2.82 -13.08 7.89
N LEU A 143 -1.79 -13.93 7.97
CA LEU A 143 -1.90 -15.36 7.60
C LEU A 143 -2.95 -16.09 8.42
N ARG A 144 -3.05 -15.81 9.72
CA ARG A 144 -4.08 -16.38 10.62
C ARG A 144 -5.49 -15.89 10.28
N ALA A 145 -5.63 -14.67 9.75
CA ALA A 145 -6.91 -14.10 9.34
C ALA A 145 -7.45 -14.67 8.02
N ILE A 146 -6.60 -15.21 7.14
CA ILE A 146 -6.99 -15.72 5.81
C ILE A 146 -8.22 -16.66 5.88
N PRO A 147 -8.29 -17.67 6.76
CA PRO A 147 -9.46 -18.55 6.80
C PRO A 147 -10.76 -17.81 7.13
N GLY A 148 -10.68 -16.75 7.92
CA GLY A 148 -11.81 -15.87 8.23
C GLY A 148 -12.21 -15.02 7.05
N ALA A 149 -11.25 -14.37 6.42
CA ALA A 149 -11.46 -13.55 5.22
C ALA A 149 -12.07 -14.35 4.06
N LEU A 150 -11.58 -15.57 3.83
CA LEU A 150 -12.13 -16.46 2.80
C LEU A 150 -13.59 -16.85 3.07
N ARG A 151 -13.96 -17.08 4.35
CA ARG A 151 -15.37 -17.31 4.70
C ARG A 151 -16.22 -16.08 4.44
N GLN A 152 -15.69 -14.90 4.77
CA GLN A 152 -16.38 -13.64 4.59
C GLN A 152 -16.56 -13.27 3.11
N ALA A 153 -15.59 -13.60 2.26
CA ALA A 153 -15.63 -13.33 0.83
C ALA A 153 -16.83 -14.01 0.12
N CYS A 154 -17.30 -15.14 0.64
CA CYS A 154 -18.44 -15.86 0.08
C CYS A 154 -19.78 -15.52 0.73
N VAL A 155 -19.83 -14.59 1.69
CA VAL A 155 -21.07 -14.17 2.33
C VAL A 155 -21.99 -13.46 1.32
N GLY A 156 -23.30 -13.75 1.43
CA GLY A 156 -24.30 -13.13 0.56
C GLY A 156 -24.31 -13.65 -0.88
N GLY A 157 -23.75 -14.84 -1.12
CA GLY A 157 -23.78 -15.47 -2.45
C GLY A 157 -22.67 -14.99 -3.41
N ALA A 158 -21.69 -14.25 -2.90
CA ALA A 158 -20.59 -13.71 -3.74
C ALA A 158 -19.76 -14.79 -4.46
N CYS A 159 -19.83 -16.05 -4.00
CA CYS A 159 -19.15 -17.18 -4.62
C CYS A 159 -20.09 -18.08 -5.44
N ASP A 160 -21.36 -17.74 -5.58
CA ASP A 160 -22.34 -18.55 -6.32
C ASP A 160 -21.93 -18.69 -7.79
N GLY A 161 -21.98 -19.92 -8.29
CA GLY A 161 -21.53 -20.23 -9.65
C GLY A 161 -20.01 -20.27 -9.85
N VAL A 162 -19.21 -19.90 -8.83
CA VAL A 162 -17.74 -19.93 -8.85
C VAL A 162 -17.22 -21.11 -8.02
N THR A 163 -17.64 -21.22 -6.76
CA THR A 163 -17.23 -22.30 -5.87
C THR A 163 -18.24 -22.56 -4.75
N THR A 164 -18.37 -23.81 -4.37
CA THR A 164 -19.09 -24.25 -3.16
C THR A 164 -18.13 -24.64 -2.03
N ASP A 165 -16.82 -24.74 -2.31
CA ASP A 165 -15.76 -25.08 -1.36
C ASP A 165 -14.49 -24.29 -1.66
N LEU A 166 -14.50 -23.00 -1.35
CA LEU A 166 -13.37 -22.10 -1.60
C LEU A 166 -12.04 -22.60 -1.01
N ARG A 167 -12.08 -23.19 0.20
CA ARG A 167 -10.86 -23.73 0.83
C ARG A 167 -10.32 -24.96 0.10
N GLY A 168 -11.22 -25.84 -0.36
CA GLY A 168 -10.85 -27.02 -1.15
C GLY A 168 -10.29 -26.61 -2.51
N ASP A 169 -10.90 -25.62 -3.15
CA ASP A 169 -10.42 -25.09 -4.44
C ASP A 169 -9.04 -24.47 -4.31
N LEU A 170 -8.79 -23.67 -3.29
CA LEU A 170 -7.47 -23.10 -3.05
C LEU A 170 -6.39 -24.16 -2.78
N ARG A 171 -6.74 -25.23 -2.04
CA ARG A 171 -5.81 -26.37 -1.86
C ARG A 171 -5.51 -27.06 -3.19
N ARG A 172 -6.53 -27.29 -4.03
CA ARG A 172 -6.38 -27.86 -5.37
C ARG A 172 -5.54 -26.97 -6.29
N LEU A 173 -5.82 -25.67 -6.26
CA LEU A 173 -5.02 -24.68 -7.00
C LEU A 173 -3.56 -24.71 -6.58
N ARG A 174 -3.29 -24.65 -5.29
CA ARG A 174 -1.92 -24.70 -4.75
C ARG A 174 -1.14 -25.94 -5.20
N ALA A 175 -1.80 -27.10 -5.30
CA ALA A 175 -1.17 -28.33 -5.76
C ALA A 175 -0.80 -28.32 -7.26
N ARG A 176 -1.32 -27.35 -8.03
CA ARG A 176 -1.08 -27.20 -9.48
C ARG A 176 -0.14 -26.05 -9.82
N LEU A 177 0.32 -25.30 -8.84
CA LEU A 177 1.21 -24.16 -9.07
C LEU A 177 2.65 -24.62 -9.36
N PRO A 178 3.40 -23.90 -10.20
CA PRO A 178 2.96 -22.74 -10.98
C PRO A 178 2.12 -23.16 -12.20
N MET A 179 1.19 -22.29 -12.63
CA MET A 179 0.40 -22.51 -13.83
C MET A 179 0.27 -21.22 -14.64
N THR A 180 0.14 -21.33 -15.95
CA THR A 180 -0.12 -20.17 -16.81
C THR A 180 -1.59 -20.16 -17.21
N VAL A 181 -2.26 -19.05 -16.96
CA VAL A 181 -3.64 -18.79 -17.35
C VAL A 181 -3.71 -17.65 -18.36
N SER A 182 -4.75 -17.61 -19.16
CA SER A 182 -4.97 -16.52 -20.10
C SER A 182 -6.01 -15.57 -19.50
N VAL A 183 -5.64 -14.33 -19.27
CA VAL A 183 -6.51 -13.30 -18.67
C VAL A 183 -6.77 -12.17 -19.66
N ASP A 184 -7.87 -11.41 -19.46
CA ASP A 184 -8.08 -10.19 -20.21
C ASP A 184 -7.10 -9.12 -19.72
N GLY A 185 -6.29 -8.56 -20.62
CA GLY A 185 -5.32 -7.49 -20.34
C GLY A 185 -5.94 -6.10 -20.20
N GLY A 186 -7.26 -5.97 -20.10
CA GLY A 186 -7.95 -4.67 -19.99
C GLY A 186 -8.17 -3.95 -21.33
N THR A 187 -7.68 -4.52 -22.43
CA THR A 187 -7.82 -3.97 -23.80
C THR A 187 -8.63 -4.89 -24.71
N GLY A 188 -9.32 -5.89 -24.14
CA GLY A 188 -9.97 -6.96 -24.89
C GLY A 188 -8.98 -8.01 -25.46
N ARG A 189 -7.69 -7.84 -25.26
CA ARG A 189 -6.65 -8.81 -25.66
C ARG A 189 -6.32 -9.73 -24.50
N ARG A 190 -6.37 -11.01 -24.73
CA ARG A 190 -5.93 -12.01 -23.74
C ARG A 190 -4.40 -12.05 -23.66
N VAL A 191 -3.90 -12.02 -22.43
CA VAL A 191 -2.46 -12.11 -22.14
C VAL A 191 -2.19 -13.30 -21.20
N PRO A 192 -1.02 -13.97 -21.33
CA PRO A 192 -0.64 -15.03 -20.40
C PRO A 192 -0.27 -14.41 -19.04
N LEU A 193 -0.80 -14.98 -17.96
CA LEU A 193 -0.45 -14.67 -16.58
C LEU A 193 0.07 -15.93 -15.92
N THR A 194 1.29 -15.89 -15.39
CA THR A 194 1.80 -16.97 -14.56
C THR A 194 1.29 -16.81 -13.14
N VAL A 195 0.51 -17.78 -12.71
CA VAL A 195 0.01 -17.88 -11.32
C VAL A 195 0.98 -18.77 -10.56
N ASP A 196 1.63 -18.22 -9.57
CA ASP A 196 2.53 -18.92 -8.65
C ASP A 196 2.06 -18.78 -7.20
N GLY A 197 2.78 -19.41 -6.26
CA GLY A 197 2.44 -19.35 -4.86
C GLY A 197 2.47 -17.93 -4.29
N TRP A 198 3.33 -17.07 -4.84
CA TRP A 198 3.42 -15.68 -4.41
C TRP A 198 2.19 -14.87 -4.86
N LEU A 199 1.77 -15.00 -6.10
CA LEU A 199 0.59 -14.31 -6.62
C LEU A 199 -0.67 -14.70 -5.82
N VAL A 200 -0.83 -16.01 -5.53
CA VAL A 200 -1.97 -16.49 -4.74
C VAL A 200 -1.96 -15.94 -3.31
N THR A 201 -0.79 -15.83 -2.67
CA THR A 201 -0.69 -15.25 -1.32
C THR A 201 -0.80 -13.73 -1.29
N SER A 202 -0.49 -13.05 -2.40
CA SER A 202 -0.61 -11.59 -2.53
C SER A 202 -2.05 -11.12 -2.77
N LEU A 203 -2.92 -12.01 -3.27
CA LEU A 203 -4.31 -11.74 -3.56
C LEU A 203 -5.28 -12.22 -2.46
N ALA A 204 -4.77 -12.97 -1.48
CA ALA A 204 -5.53 -13.48 -0.35
C ALA A 204 -5.41 -12.57 0.88
#